data_0658ce83b0f41997d88290ee79fe5bda
#
_entry.id   0658ce83b0f41997d88290ee79fe5bda
#
_cell.length_a   1.000
_cell.length_b   1.000
_cell.length_c   1.000
_cell.angle_alpha   90.00
_cell.angle_beta   90.00
_cell.angle_gamma   90.00
#
_symmetry.space_group_name_H-M   'P 1'
#
loop_
_entity.id
_entity.type
_entity.pdbx_description
1 polymer ?
#
loop_
_entity_poly.entity_id
_entity_poly.type
_entity_poly.pdbx_seq_one_letter_code
_entity_poly.pdbx_strand_id
1 'polypeptide(L)'
;MLQTVNSPGTDPAENLAFEESLLAFGREVFMLWRNAPSVIAGRFVKIDEAVDTEYAALHGIPIVRRKSGGGAVYHDLGNVNYTFIMKDSRDLTLEYFSRMMIRALEAVGVNAVLEFRHNDILADGLKISGAAQYHR
;
A
#
# COMPACT_ATOMS: atom_id res chain seq x y z
N MET A 1 -3.84 10.59 18.87
CA MET A 1 -3.42 11.57 17.84
C MET A 1 -2.65 10.82 16.76
N LEU A 2 -3.06 10.91 15.52
CA LEU A 2 -2.42 10.27 14.37
C LEU A 2 -1.03 10.88 14.15
N GLN A 3 -0.01 10.05 14.18
CA GLN A 3 1.38 10.45 13.95
C GLN A 3 1.75 10.23 12.48
N THR A 4 2.29 11.24 11.80
CA THR A 4 2.79 11.09 10.44
C THR A 4 4.25 10.67 10.45
N VAL A 5 4.58 9.64 9.66
CA VAL A 5 5.93 9.08 9.52
C VAL A 5 6.24 8.90 8.05
N ASN A 6 7.44 9.30 7.64
CA ASN A 6 7.97 8.99 6.31
C ASN A 6 9.04 7.90 6.46
N SER A 7 9.00 6.86 5.63
CA SER A 7 10.10 5.92 5.59
C SER A 7 11.33 6.59 4.98
N PRO A 8 12.50 6.43 5.58
CA PRO A 8 13.73 7.06 5.10
C PRO A 8 14.35 6.34 3.89
N GLY A 9 13.98 5.07 3.67
CA GLY A 9 14.59 4.20 2.65
C GLY A 9 13.63 3.83 1.51
N THR A 10 14.17 3.12 0.53
CA THR A 10 13.42 2.59 -0.62
C THR A 10 13.54 1.08 -0.78
N ASP A 11 14.24 0.40 0.13
CA ASP A 11 14.27 -1.06 0.15
C ASP A 11 12.89 -1.63 0.53
N PRO A 12 12.27 -2.49 -0.30
CA PRO A 12 10.92 -2.98 -0.05
C PRO A 12 10.81 -3.86 1.20
N ALA A 13 11.84 -4.65 1.52
CA ALA A 13 11.82 -5.51 2.70
C ALA A 13 11.97 -4.69 3.99
N GLU A 14 12.86 -3.69 3.99
CA GLU A 14 13.03 -2.77 5.11
C GLU A 14 11.77 -1.93 5.35
N ASN A 15 11.13 -1.44 4.28
CA ASN A 15 9.89 -0.67 4.38
C ASN A 15 8.74 -1.49 4.97
N LEU A 16 8.58 -2.74 4.54
CA LEU A 16 7.56 -3.64 5.11
C LEU A 16 7.88 -4.03 6.55
N ALA A 17 9.14 -4.27 6.88
CA ALA A 17 9.56 -4.55 8.26
C ALA A 17 9.34 -3.33 9.17
N PHE A 18 9.57 -2.12 8.66
CA PHE A 18 9.30 -0.89 9.38
C PHE A 18 7.80 -0.71 9.63
N GLU A 19 6.95 -0.90 8.61
CA GLU A 19 5.50 -0.91 8.74
C GLU A 19 5.03 -1.90 9.83
N GLU A 20 5.57 -3.12 9.81
CA GLU A 20 5.27 -4.14 10.82
C GLU A 20 5.69 -3.73 12.24
N SER A 21 6.83 -3.07 12.37
CA SER A 21 7.30 -2.57 13.67
C SER A 21 6.36 -1.50 14.23
N LEU A 22 5.89 -0.58 13.39
CA LEU A 22 4.92 0.45 13.78
C LEU A 22 3.59 -0.18 14.23
N LEU A 23 3.14 -1.21 13.56
CA LEU A 23 1.94 -1.96 13.95
C LEU A 23 2.12 -2.63 15.33
N ALA A 24 3.31 -3.14 15.64
CA ALA A 24 3.61 -3.77 16.92
C ALA A 24 3.61 -2.77 18.09
N PHE A 25 3.98 -1.51 17.85
CA PHE A 25 3.99 -0.46 18.89
C PHE A 25 2.60 0.01 19.32
N GLY A 26 1.52 -0.36 18.60
CA GLY A 26 0.15 -0.05 18.97
C GLY A 26 -0.20 1.45 18.95
N ARG A 27 0.56 2.24 18.17
CA ARG A 27 0.29 3.67 17.95
C ARG A 27 -0.50 3.87 16.67
N GLU A 28 -1.27 4.96 16.63
CA GLU A 28 -1.96 5.38 15.42
C GLU A 28 -1.01 6.16 14.53
N VAL A 29 -0.75 5.64 13.33
CA VAL A 29 0.27 6.16 12.41
C VAL A 29 -0.30 6.28 11.00
N PHE A 30 0.03 7.39 10.34
CA PHE A 30 -0.03 7.54 8.90
C PHE A 30 1.40 7.51 8.36
N MET A 31 1.73 6.49 7.56
CA MET A 31 3.06 6.31 6.99
C MET A 31 3.01 6.54 5.49
N LEU A 32 3.97 7.34 4.97
CA LEU A 32 4.27 7.48 3.55
C LEU A 32 5.60 6.82 3.23
N TRP A 33 5.65 6.08 2.12
CA TRP A 33 6.84 5.35 1.72
C TRP A 33 6.88 5.03 0.23
N ARG A 34 8.05 4.74 -0.29
CA ARG A 34 8.28 4.35 -1.69
C ARG A 34 9.26 3.19 -1.74
N ASN A 35 9.09 2.30 -2.72
CA ASN A 35 10.02 1.22 -2.98
C ASN A 35 10.81 1.47 -4.26
N ALA A 36 12.05 1.05 -4.27
CA ALA A 36 12.77 0.76 -5.51
C ALA A 36 12.03 -0.34 -6.29
N PRO A 37 12.35 -0.55 -7.60
CA PRO A 37 11.70 -1.55 -8.42
C PRO A 37 11.59 -2.90 -7.72
N SER A 38 10.35 -3.37 -7.50
CA SER A 38 10.06 -4.58 -6.71
C SER A 38 8.65 -5.09 -6.98
N VAL A 39 8.42 -6.37 -6.71
CA VAL A 39 7.08 -6.97 -6.67
C VAL A 39 6.68 -7.20 -5.22
N ILE A 40 5.53 -6.68 -4.83
CA ILE A 40 4.95 -6.87 -3.50
C ILE A 40 3.77 -7.84 -3.60
N ALA A 41 3.97 -9.06 -3.13
CA ALA A 41 2.97 -10.11 -3.14
C ALA A 41 2.09 -10.05 -1.89
N GLY A 42 0.80 -10.21 -2.06
CA GLY A 42 -0.15 -10.38 -0.96
C GLY A 42 0.11 -11.68 -0.18
N ARG A 43 -0.39 -11.73 1.06
CA ARG A 43 -0.11 -12.83 2.01
C ARG A 43 -0.35 -14.22 1.42
N PHE A 44 -1.39 -14.39 0.62
CA PHE A 44 -1.84 -15.70 0.14
C PHE A 44 -1.56 -15.93 -1.35
N VAL A 45 -0.84 -15.01 -2.00
CA VAL A 45 -0.49 -15.13 -3.41
C VAL A 45 0.46 -16.29 -3.63
N LYS A 46 0.15 -17.13 -4.59
CA LYS A 46 1.09 -18.12 -5.14
C LYS A 46 1.99 -17.38 -6.14
N ILE A 47 3.25 -17.24 -5.77
CA ILE A 47 4.21 -16.41 -6.53
C ILE A 47 4.34 -16.91 -7.96
N ASP A 48 4.50 -18.21 -8.14
CA ASP A 48 4.75 -18.87 -9.43
C ASP A 48 3.57 -18.74 -10.42
N GLU A 49 2.34 -18.49 -9.89
CA GLU A 49 1.14 -18.28 -10.72
C GLU A 49 0.89 -16.79 -11.03
N ALA A 50 1.45 -15.88 -10.22
CA ALA A 50 1.13 -14.46 -10.28
C ALA A 50 2.28 -13.58 -10.80
N VAL A 51 3.50 -14.10 -10.81
CA VAL A 51 4.72 -13.34 -11.10
C VAL A 51 5.62 -14.16 -12.02
N ASP A 52 6.14 -13.53 -13.06
CA ASP A 52 7.23 -14.08 -13.86
C ASP A 52 8.53 -14.02 -13.05
N THR A 53 8.82 -15.11 -12.34
CA THR A 53 9.95 -15.19 -11.43
C THR A 53 11.29 -15.24 -12.15
N GLU A 54 11.34 -15.77 -13.39
CA GLU A 54 12.54 -15.78 -14.21
C GLU A 54 12.87 -14.36 -14.67
N TYR A 55 11.88 -13.63 -15.16
CA TYR A 55 12.04 -12.23 -15.55
C TYR A 55 12.48 -11.39 -14.35
N ALA A 56 11.84 -11.54 -13.21
CA ALA A 56 12.18 -10.81 -11.98
C ALA A 56 13.64 -11.05 -11.56
N ALA A 57 14.07 -12.32 -11.57
CA ALA A 57 15.46 -12.69 -11.23
C ALA A 57 16.47 -12.12 -12.22
N LEU A 58 16.19 -12.21 -13.53
CA LEU A 58 17.06 -11.70 -14.59
C LEU A 58 17.28 -10.18 -14.50
N HIS A 59 16.24 -9.44 -14.05
CA HIS A 59 16.28 -7.98 -13.95
C HIS A 59 16.56 -7.47 -12.52
N GLY A 60 16.92 -8.35 -11.59
CA GLY A 60 17.22 -7.97 -10.22
C GLY A 60 16.03 -7.35 -9.46
N ILE A 61 14.80 -7.73 -9.81
CA ILE A 61 13.57 -7.24 -9.19
C ILE A 61 13.24 -8.14 -8.00
N PRO A 62 13.39 -7.68 -6.75
CA PRO A 62 13.06 -8.48 -5.58
C PRO A 62 11.54 -8.71 -5.48
N ILE A 63 11.17 -9.89 -5.00
CA ILE A 63 9.78 -10.24 -4.69
C ILE A 63 9.65 -10.33 -3.18
N VAL A 64 8.83 -9.47 -2.60
CA VAL A 64 8.64 -9.40 -1.14
C VAL A 64 7.17 -9.61 -0.80
N ARG A 65 6.90 -10.31 0.30
CA ARG A 65 5.54 -10.63 0.74
C ARG A 65 5.10 -9.69 1.86
N ARG A 66 3.91 -9.07 1.69
CA ARG A 66 3.26 -8.26 2.74
C ARG A 66 2.32 -9.12 3.60
N LYS A 67 1.96 -8.63 4.78
CA LYS A 67 1.00 -9.27 5.69
C LYS A 67 -0.44 -9.17 5.24
N SER A 68 -0.80 -8.09 4.55
CA SER A 68 -2.16 -7.90 4.03
C SER A 68 -2.45 -8.82 2.84
N GLY A 69 -3.73 -9.06 2.59
CA GLY A 69 -4.21 -9.85 1.45
C GLY A 69 -4.09 -9.12 0.11
N GLY A 70 -4.82 -9.62 -0.89
CA GLY A 70 -4.82 -9.09 -2.25
C GLY A 70 -3.81 -9.79 -3.17
N GLY A 71 -3.67 -9.27 -4.40
CA GLY A 71 -2.80 -9.81 -5.44
C GLY A 71 -1.32 -9.43 -5.29
N ALA A 72 -0.55 -9.65 -6.35
CA ALA A 72 0.79 -9.11 -6.49
C ALA A 72 0.74 -7.78 -7.24
N VAL A 73 1.57 -6.82 -6.83
CA VAL A 73 1.68 -5.50 -7.45
C VAL A 73 3.14 -5.13 -7.68
N TYR A 74 3.41 -4.43 -8.77
CA TYR A 74 4.73 -3.88 -9.04
C TYR A 74 4.82 -2.48 -8.42
N HIS A 75 5.94 -2.21 -7.75
CA HIS A 75 6.29 -0.89 -7.24
C HIS A 75 7.57 -0.37 -7.88
N ASP A 76 7.64 0.93 -8.04
CA ASP A 76 8.86 1.67 -8.36
C ASP A 76 8.86 3.05 -7.66
N LEU A 77 9.86 3.88 -7.90
CA LEU A 77 10.00 5.19 -7.25
C LEU A 77 8.92 6.20 -7.67
N GLY A 78 8.18 5.94 -8.75
CA GLY A 78 7.01 6.73 -9.17
C GLY A 78 5.75 6.39 -8.38
N ASN A 79 5.75 5.28 -7.63
CA ASN A 79 4.63 4.84 -6.83
C ASN A 79 4.79 5.27 -5.36
N VAL A 80 3.87 6.09 -4.87
CA VAL A 80 3.82 6.47 -3.45
C VAL A 80 2.85 5.56 -2.72
N ASN A 81 3.37 4.86 -1.72
CA ASN A 81 2.56 4.03 -0.83
C ASN A 81 2.15 4.82 0.41
N TYR A 82 0.97 4.54 0.92
CA TYR A 82 0.49 5.06 2.19
C TYR A 82 -0.09 3.94 3.05
N THR A 83 0.13 4.04 4.35
CA THR A 83 -0.37 3.08 5.33
C THR A 83 -1.02 3.82 6.49
N PHE A 84 -2.26 3.44 6.81
CA PHE A 84 -2.91 3.82 8.05
C PHE A 84 -2.82 2.66 9.05
N ILE A 85 -2.22 2.91 10.19
CA ILE A 85 -2.23 2.01 11.35
C ILE A 85 -3.13 2.65 12.39
N MET A 86 -4.26 2.02 12.67
CA MET A 86 -5.27 2.55 13.58
C MET A 86 -5.71 1.48 14.57
N LYS A 87 -6.19 1.90 15.72
CA LYS A 87 -6.91 0.98 16.61
C LYS A 87 -8.19 0.54 15.92
N ASP A 88 -8.48 -0.76 16.00
CA ASP A 88 -9.66 -1.32 15.37
C ASP A 88 -10.94 -0.64 15.87
N SER A 89 -11.79 -0.26 14.92
CA SER A 89 -13.08 0.36 15.15
C SER A 89 -14.01 -0.03 14.00
N ARG A 90 -15.30 -0.28 14.29
CA ARG A 90 -16.31 -0.63 13.26
C ARG A 90 -16.49 0.46 12.21
N ASP A 91 -16.14 1.70 12.54
CA ASP A 91 -16.29 2.86 11.66
C ASP A 91 -15.08 3.06 10.72
N LEU A 92 -13.95 2.38 10.98
CA LEU A 92 -12.72 2.50 10.22
C LEU A 92 -12.69 1.45 9.10
N THR A 93 -13.50 1.69 8.08
CA THR A 93 -13.59 0.84 6.89
C THR A 93 -12.55 1.23 5.83
N LEU A 94 -12.28 0.33 4.89
CA LEU A 94 -11.44 0.63 3.74
C LEU A 94 -11.97 1.84 2.93
N GLU A 95 -13.30 1.93 2.79
CA GLU A 95 -13.97 3.09 2.17
C GLU A 95 -13.67 4.39 2.92
N TYR A 96 -13.70 4.38 4.25
CA TYR A 96 -13.39 5.56 5.07
C TYR A 96 -11.99 6.10 4.74
N PHE A 97 -10.96 5.24 4.69
CA PHE A 97 -9.60 5.63 4.37
C PHE A 97 -9.45 6.06 2.90
N SER A 98 -10.11 5.40 1.97
CA SER A 98 -10.12 5.79 0.56
C SER A 98 -10.71 7.20 0.38
N ARG A 99 -11.78 7.54 1.09
CA ARG A 99 -12.36 8.89 1.08
C ARG A 99 -11.43 9.94 1.68
N MET A 100 -10.68 9.60 2.74
CA MET A 100 -9.65 10.50 3.27
C MET A 100 -8.56 10.78 2.23
N MET A 101 -8.10 9.77 1.52
CA MET A 101 -7.09 9.93 0.47
C MET A 101 -7.60 10.74 -0.72
N ILE A 102 -8.86 10.58 -1.12
CA ILE A 102 -9.49 11.41 -2.16
C ILE A 102 -9.45 12.89 -1.77
N ARG A 103 -9.82 13.23 -0.54
CA ARG A 103 -9.73 14.62 -0.06
C ARG A 103 -8.30 15.17 -0.07
N ALA A 104 -7.33 14.33 0.27
CA ALA A 104 -5.92 14.73 0.20
C ALA A 104 -5.46 14.95 -1.25
N LEU A 105 -5.89 14.13 -2.19
CA LEU A 105 -5.63 14.27 -3.62
C LEU A 105 -6.28 15.53 -4.19
N GLU A 106 -7.53 15.81 -3.82
CA GLU A 106 -8.23 17.05 -4.19
C GLU A 106 -7.48 18.29 -3.71
N ALA A 107 -6.93 18.26 -2.49
CA ALA A 107 -6.17 19.38 -1.93
C ALA A 107 -4.87 19.68 -2.72
N VAL A 108 -4.33 18.71 -3.46
CA VAL A 108 -3.17 18.89 -4.35
C VAL A 108 -3.57 19.00 -5.83
N GLY A 109 -4.86 19.19 -6.12
CA GLY A 109 -5.37 19.45 -7.47
C GLY A 109 -5.68 18.21 -8.30
N VAL A 110 -5.71 17.01 -7.71
CA VAL A 110 -6.09 15.77 -8.39
C VAL A 110 -7.57 15.50 -8.19
N ASN A 111 -8.36 15.54 -9.27
CA ASN A 111 -9.77 15.18 -9.22
C ASN A 111 -9.91 13.65 -9.22
N ALA A 112 -10.23 13.09 -8.06
CA ALA A 112 -10.29 11.66 -7.84
C ALA A 112 -11.67 11.20 -7.36
N VAL A 113 -12.06 9.98 -7.76
CA VAL A 113 -13.34 9.36 -7.38
C VAL A 113 -13.11 7.94 -6.83
N LEU A 114 -14.00 7.50 -5.95
CA LEU A 114 -13.98 6.15 -5.41
C LEU A 114 -14.76 5.20 -6.33
N GLU A 115 -14.09 4.11 -6.73
CA GLU A 115 -14.75 2.94 -7.32
C GLU A 115 -15.16 1.98 -6.19
N PHE A 116 -16.46 1.85 -5.94
CA PHE A 116 -17.00 1.17 -4.76
C PHE A 116 -16.81 -0.35 -4.76
N ARG A 117 -16.69 -0.96 -5.93
CA ARG A 117 -16.63 -2.43 -6.03
C ARG A 117 -15.33 -3.00 -5.45
N HIS A 118 -14.22 -2.29 -5.62
CA HIS A 118 -12.90 -2.73 -5.18
C HIS A 118 -12.24 -1.76 -4.20
N ASN A 119 -12.90 -0.64 -3.86
CA ASN A 119 -12.32 0.50 -3.12
C ASN A 119 -11.08 1.09 -3.81
N ASP A 120 -11.07 1.08 -5.12
CA ASP A 120 -10.02 1.69 -5.92
C ASP A 120 -10.27 3.20 -6.05
N ILE A 121 -9.19 3.98 -6.14
CA ILE A 121 -9.30 5.42 -6.44
C ILE A 121 -8.95 5.61 -7.91
N LEU A 122 -9.84 6.30 -8.62
CA LEU A 122 -9.69 6.60 -10.04
C LEU A 122 -9.50 8.11 -10.25
N ALA A 123 -8.65 8.49 -11.20
CA ALA A 123 -8.59 9.83 -11.76
C ALA A 123 -8.66 9.72 -13.29
N ASP A 124 -9.48 10.56 -13.92
CA ASP A 124 -9.74 10.53 -15.37
C ASP A 124 -10.11 9.13 -15.90
N GLY A 125 -10.85 8.35 -15.11
CA GLY A 125 -11.26 6.98 -15.43
C GLY A 125 -10.17 5.92 -15.30
N LEU A 126 -8.96 6.29 -14.91
CA LEU A 126 -7.84 5.38 -14.69
C LEU A 126 -7.62 5.13 -13.20
N LYS A 127 -7.33 3.88 -12.86
CA LYS A 127 -6.97 3.51 -11.49
C LYS A 127 -5.62 4.11 -11.11
N ILE A 128 -5.61 4.93 -10.06
CA ILE A 128 -4.41 5.56 -9.50
C ILE A 128 -4.04 5.00 -8.12
N SER A 129 -4.97 4.33 -7.44
CA SER A 129 -4.68 3.68 -6.16
C SER A 129 -5.55 2.45 -5.96
N GLY A 130 -4.97 1.43 -5.37
CA GLY A 130 -5.65 0.25 -4.84
C GLY A 130 -5.28 0.06 -3.37
N ALA A 131 -6.15 -0.56 -2.60
CA ALA A 131 -5.97 -0.72 -1.17
C ALA A 131 -6.06 -2.18 -0.73
N ALA A 132 -5.38 -2.50 0.34
CA ALA A 132 -5.48 -3.77 1.05
C ALA A 132 -5.48 -3.49 2.55
N GLN A 133 -6.09 -4.38 3.34
CA GLN A 133 -6.13 -4.21 4.79
C GLN A 133 -5.68 -5.49 5.51
N TYR A 134 -5.24 -5.30 6.74
CA TYR A 134 -4.88 -6.34 7.67
C TYR A 134 -5.48 -6.04 9.04
N HIS A 135 -6.17 -7.01 9.61
CA HIS A 135 -6.68 -6.96 10.99
C HIS A 135 -5.86 -7.92 11.88
N ARG A 136 -5.52 -7.45 13.07
CA ARG A 136 -4.79 -8.22 14.07
C ARG A 136 -5.72 -8.64 15.21
#